data_4e7eebec859e77289eeb5146c92149ba
#
_entry.id   4e7eebec859e77289eeb5146c92149ba
#
_cell.length_a   1.000
_cell.length_b   1.000
_cell.length_c   1.000
_cell.angle_alpha   90.00
_cell.angle_beta   90.00
_cell.angle_gamma   90.00
#
_symmetry.space_group_name_H-M   'P 1'
#
loop_
_entity.id
_entity.type
_entity.pdbx_description
1 polymer ?
#
loop_
_entity_poly.entity_id
_entity_poly.type
_entity_poly.pdbx_seq_one_letter_code
_entity_poly.pdbx_strand_id
1 'polypeptide(L)'
;AGDHCKAASDLGLPFVAVGLMYHQGYFTQIIDEHAEQRVEFHPHRLDDLPITPAIGGDGRQVEIELAFPGRSVRVRVWQAMVGHLNLYLLDTDVPGNRDDDRAITYQLYGGDRTTRLTQEIVLGIGGVRVLRALGVAPSVWHINEGHAAFLVLERCREQVAHGRSFAAALEQVAAATLFTTHTPVPVSYTH
;
A
#
# COMPACT_ATOMS: atom_id res chain seq x y z
N ALA A 1 5.12 -11.19 -2.91
CA ALA A 1 4.12 -10.96 -1.85
C ALA A 1 2.89 -11.87 -2.00
N GLY A 2 2.39 -12.15 -3.22
CA GLY A 2 1.21 -13.00 -3.44
C GLY A 2 1.36 -14.42 -2.87
N ASP A 3 2.49 -15.05 -3.08
CA ASP A 3 2.77 -16.41 -2.56
C ASP A 3 2.81 -16.43 -1.04
N HIS A 4 3.34 -15.36 -0.43
CA HIS A 4 3.34 -15.21 1.02
C HIS A 4 1.91 -15.14 1.57
N CYS A 5 1.02 -14.35 0.95
CA CYS A 5 -0.38 -14.27 1.36
C CYS A 5 -1.09 -15.62 1.22
N LYS A 6 -0.87 -16.34 0.11
CA LYS A 6 -1.43 -17.68 -0.10
C LYS A 6 -0.96 -18.65 0.98
N ALA A 7 0.36 -18.73 1.21
CA ALA A 7 0.93 -19.62 2.22
C ALA A 7 0.43 -19.27 3.63
N ALA A 8 0.33 -17.99 4.00
CA ALA A 8 -0.20 -17.58 5.29
C ALA A 8 -1.69 -17.94 5.44
N SER A 9 -2.47 -17.84 4.36
CA SER A 9 -3.85 -18.29 4.34
C SER A 9 -3.96 -19.81 4.55
N ASP A 10 -3.19 -20.60 3.80
CA ASP A 10 -3.22 -22.06 3.89
C ASP A 10 -2.82 -22.56 5.29
N LEU A 11 -1.93 -21.83 5.96
CA LEU A 11 -1.52 -22.11 7.33
C LEU A 11 -2.49 -21.56 8.40
N GLY A 12 -3.55 -20.84 8.01
CA GLY A 12 -4.50 -20.25 8.95
C GLY A 12 -3.90 -19.18 9.86
N LEU A 13 -2.87 -18.46 9.41
CA LEU A 13 -2.21 -17.43 10.23
C LEU A 13 -3.08 -16.19 10.38
N PRO A 14 -3.07 -15.51 11.54
CA PRO A 14 -3.74 -14.22 11.74
C PRO A 14 -2.94 -13.11 11.02
N PHE A 15 -3.13 -13.03 9.72
CA PHE A 15 -2.36 -12.19 8.81
C PHE A 15 -3.30 -11.28 8.03
N VAL A 16 -2.90 -10.02 7.85
CA VAL A 16 -3.53 -9.07 6.93
C VAL A 16 -2.48 -8.47 6.02
N ALA A 17 -2.84 -8.20 4.79
CA ALA A 17 -1.95 -7.56 3.83
C ALA A 17 -2.48 -6.18 3.45
N VAL A 18 -1.56 -5.25 3.15
CA VAL A 18 -1.88 -3.91 2.65
C VAL A 18 -1.07 -3.65 1.39
N GLY A 19 -1.72 -3.13 0.37
CA GLY A 19 -1.10 -2.78 -0.90
C GLY A 19 -1.73 -1.52 -1.50
N LEU A 20 -1.23 -1.10 -2.66
CA LEU A 20 -1.85 -0.04 -3.46
C LEU A 20 -2.80 -0.65 -4.49
N MET A 21 -3.92 0.04 -4.73
CA MET A 21 -4.84 -0.31 -5.80
C MET A 21 -4.32 0.28 -7.11
N TYR A 22 -3.60 -0.53 -7.88
CA TYR A 22 -3.15 -0.09 -9.18
C TYR A 22 -4.24 -0.25 -10.23
N HIS A 23 -4.60 0.85 -10.90
CA HIS A 23 -5.56 0.83 -12.00
C HIS A 23 -4.94 0.28 -13.29
N GLN A 24 -3.62 0.43 -13.45
CA GLN A 24 -2.81 -0.25 -14.46
C GLN A 24 -1.76 -1.12 -13.79
N GLY A 25 -1.88 -2.43 -13.98
CA GLY A 25 -0.93 -3.41 -13.49
C GLY A 25 0.30 -3.53 -14.40
N TYR A 26 0.79 -4.75 -14.54
CA TYR A 26 1.88 -5.06 -15.46
C TYR A 26 1.44 -4.86 -16.90
N PHE A 27 2.37 -4.47 -17.77
CA PHE A 27 2.12 -4.35 -19.19
C PHE A 27 1.92 -5.73 -19.86
N THR A 28 1.16 -5.74 -20.94
CA THR A 28 1.05 -6.87 -21.85
C THR A 28 2.10 -6.71 -22.95
N GLN A 29 2.89 -7.75 -23.17
CA GLN A 29 3.82 -7.78 -24.30
C GLN A 29 3.10 -8.24 -25.55
N ILE A 30 3.21 -7.48 -26.63
CA ILE A 30 2.71 -7.82 -27.94
C ILE A 30 3.88 -7.85 -28.92
N ILE A 31 3.92 -8.86 -29.77
CA ILE A 31 4.84 -8.90 -30.90
C ILE A 31 4.05 -8.42 -32.12
N ASP A 32 4.52 -7.34 -32.73
CA ASP A 32 3.86 -6.77 -33.90
C ASP A 32 4.22 -7.52 -35.21
N GLU A 33 3.67 -7.07 -36.34
CA GLU A 33 3.89 -7.66 -37.65
C GLU A 33 5.35 -7.60 -38.15
N HIS A 34 6.18 -6.75 -37.52
CA HIS A 34 7.61 -6.61 -37.81
C HIS A 34 8.48 -7.42 -36.84
N ALA A 35 7.88 -8.28 -36.01
CA ALA A 35 8.52 -9.04 -34.95
C ALA A 35 9.18 -8.14 -33.88
N GLU A 36 8.73 -6.91 -33.73
CA GLU A 36 9.16 -6.00 -32.67
C GLU A 36 8.27 -6.13 -31.44
N GLN A 37 8.89 -6.09 -30.26
CA GLN A 37 8.18 -6.13 -29.00
C GLN A 37 7.57 -4.75 -28.71
N ARG A 38 6.26 -4.72 -28.51
CA ARG A 38 5.51 -3.57 -28.00
C ARG A 38 4.94 -3.87 -26.62
N VAL A 39 4.73 -2.83 -25.84
CA VAL A 39 4.09 -2.92 -24.53
C VAL A 39 2.75 -2.17 -24.56
N GLU A 40 1.72 -2.82 -24.04
CA GLU A 40 0.41 -2.21 -23.88
C GLU A 40 0.00 -2.25 -22.40
N PHE A 41 -0.59 -1.16 -21.93
CA PHE A 41 -1.15 -1.05 -20.60
C PHE A 41 -2.69 -1.03 -20.72
N HIS A 42 -3.31 -1.97 -20.03
CA HIS A 42 -4.77 -2.04 -19.98
C HIS A 42 -5.25 -1.62 -18.59
N PRO A 43 -6.05 -0.53 -18.49
CA PRO A 43 -6.61 -0.16 -17.20
C PRO A 43 -7.65 -1.21 -16.77
N HIS A 44 -7.57 -1.61 -15.51
CA HIS A 44 -8.55 -2.50 -14.89
C HIS A 44 -9.83 -1.72 -14.59
N ARG A 45 -10.97 -2.32 -14.89
CA ARG A 45 -12.26 -1.84 -14.40
C ARG A 45 -12.46 -2.42 -13.00
N LEU A 46 -12.69 -1.56 -12.02
CA LEU A 46 -12.85 -2.01 -10.62
C LEU A 46 -14.01 -2.99 -10.45
N ASP A 47 -15.08 -2.81 -11.24
CA ASP A 47 -16.26 -3.68 -11.22
C ASP A 47 -15.97 -5.12 -11.69
N ASP A 48 -14.89 -5.32 -12.45
CA ASP A 48 -14.49 -6.63 -12.96
C ASP A 48 -13.52 -7.35 -11.99
N LEU A 49 -13.08 -6.67 -10.93
CA LEU A 49 -12.14 -7.23 -9.96
C LEU A 49 -12.87 -7.84 -8.76
N PRO A 50 -12.34 -8.92 -8.16
CA PRO A 50 -12.91 -9.55 -6.98
C PRO A 50 -12.58 -8.73 -5.70
N ILE A 51 -12.97 -7.46 -5.71
CA ILE A 51 -12.77 -6.52 -4.61
C ILE A 51 -14.10 -5.92 -4.17
N THR A 52 -14.18 -5.54 -2.92
CA THR A 52 -15.32 -4.84 -2.34
C THR A 52 -14.83 -3.63 -1.55
N PRO A 53 -15.67 -2.61 -1.31
CA PRO A 53 -15.33 -1.55 -0.36
C PRO A 53 -14.99 -2.15 1.02
N ALA A 54 -13.86 -1.73 1.60
CA ALA A 54 -13.54 -2.08 2.98
C ALA A 54 -14.42 -1.25 3.93
N ILE A 55 -15.22 -1.91 4.75
CA ILE A 55 -16.21 -1.24 5.62
C ILE A 55 -15.64 -1.07 7.03
N GLY A 56 -15.69 0.14 7.54
CA GLY A 56 -15.31 0.47 8.90
C GLY A 56 -16.40 0.16 9.94
N GLY A 57 -16.08 0.39 11.21
CA GLY A 57 -17.02 0.16 12.31
C GLY A 57 -18.28 1.03 12.27
N ASP A 58 -18.28 2.09 11.49
CA ASP A 58 -19.42 2.98 11.26
C ASP A 58 -20.34 2.54 10.09
N GLY A 59 -20.02 1.40 9.47
CA GLY A 59 -20.78 0.85 8.33
C GLY A 59 -20.52 1.55 6.99
N ARG A 60 -19.53 2.45 6.92
CA ARG A 60 -19.14 3.16 5.70
C ARG A 60 -17.83 2.61 5.15
N GLN A 61 -17.59 2.83 3.85
CA GLN A 61 -16.30 2.55 3.26
C GLN A 61 -15.23 3.36 3.98
N VAL A 62 -14.15 2.70 4.39
CA VAL A 62 -13.01 3.36 5.02
C VAL A 62 -12.36 4.31 4.03
N GLU A 63 -12.23 5.55 4.46
CA GLU A 63 -11.50 6.61 3.79
C GLU A 63 -10.65 7.34 4.82
N ILE A 64 -9.42 7.65 4.47
CA ILE A 64 -8.48 8.41 5.28
C ILE A 64 -7.96 9.62 4.53
N GLU A 65 -7.40 10.58 5.25
CA GLU A 65 -6.70 11.71 4.68
C GLU A 65 -5.21 11.67 5.04
N LEU A 66 -4.38 11.95 4.03
CA LEU A 66 -2.94 12.07 4.17
C LEU A 66 -2.52 13.51 3.88
N ALA A 67 -1.79 14.11 4.82
CA ALA A 67 -1.21 15.44 4.63
C ALA A 67 0.01 15.34 3.70
N PHE A 68 -0.06 16.08 2.61
CA PHE A 68 1.04 16.37 1.70
C PHE A 68 1.41 17.86 1.78
N PRO A 69 2.59 18.28 1.32
CA PRO A 69 2.94 19.69 1.31
C PRO A 69 1.87 20.54 0.60
N GLY A 70 1.23 21.44 1.35
CA GLY A 70 0.22 22.37 0.85
C GLY A 70 -1.14 21.77 0.45
N ARG A 71 -1.42 20.49 0.74
CA ARG A 71 -2.69 19.83 0.41
C ARG A 71 -2.95 18.59 1.23
N SER A 72 -4.17 18.10 1.18
CA SER A 72 -4.60 16.80 1.72
C SER A 72 -4.99 15.88 0.57
N VAL A 73 -4.63 14.61 0.67
CA VAL A 73 -4.97 13.56 -0.30
C VAL A 73 -5.87 12.54 0.40
N ARG A 74 -7.05 12.33 -0.17
CA ARG A 74 -8.02 11.33 0.30
C ARG A 74 -7.66 9.98 -0.29
N VAL A 75 -7.76 8.94 0.54
CA VAL A 75 -7.46 7.55 0.17
C VAL A 75 -8.63 6.69 0.62
N ARG A 76 -9.31 6.05 -0.31
CA ARG A 76 -10.32 5.04 -0.03
C ARG A 76 -9.71 3.65 -0.02
N VAL A 77 -10.39 2.72 0.62
CA VAL A 77 -9.88 1.38 0.83
C VAL A 77 -10.78 0.34 0.20
N TRP A 78 -10.18 -0.53 -0.59
CA TRP A 78 -10.79 -1.73 -1.12
C TRP A 78 -10.32 -2.96 -0.35
N GLN A 79 -11.13 -4.00 -0.33
CA GLN A 79 -10.82 -5.29 0.29
C GLN A 79 -10.92 -6.40 -0.74
N ALA A 80 -9.89 -7.23 -0.81
CA ALA A 80 -9.90 -8.49 -1.53
C ALA A 80 -9.68 -9.65 -0.54
N MET A 81 -10.26 -10.80 -0.84
CA MET A 81 -10.01 -12.01 -0.07
C MET A 81 -8.94 -12.86 -0.77
N VAL A 82 -7.90 -13.25 -0.03
CA VAL A 82 -6.89 -14.21 -0.47
C VAL A 82 -7.02 -15.45 0.42
N GLY A 83 -7.88 -16.39 0.00
CA GLY A 83 -8.32 -17.48 0.87
C GLY A 83 -9.02 -16.92 2.12
N HIS A 84 -8.41 -17.08 3.29
CA HIS A 84 -8.95 -16.59 4.57
C HIS A 84 -8.41 -15.20 4.99
N LEU A 85 -7.50 -14.62 4.20
CA LEU A 85 -6.84 -13.35 4.53
C LEU A 85 -7.53 -12.16 3.89
N ASN A 86 -7.54 -11.06 4.60
CA ASN A 86 -7.90 -9.76 4.05
C ASN A 86 -6.67 -9.09 3.43
N LEU A 87 -6.79 -8.70 2.17
CA LEU A 87 -5.88 -7.80 1.48
C LEU A 87 -6.58 -6.46 1.32
N TYR A 88 -6.07 -5.42 1.97
CA TYR A 88 -6.56 -4.06 1.85
C TYR A 88 -5.76 -3.30 0.79
N LEU A 89 -6.46 -2.67 -0.14
CA LEU A 89 -5.87 -1.94 -1.25
C LEU A 89 -6.24 -0.46 -1.15
N LEU A 90 -5.20 0.38 -1.08
CA LEU A 90 -5.31 1.82 -0.94
C LEU A 90 -5.43 2.47 -2.32
N ASP A 91 -6.43 3.31 -2.51
CA ASP A 91 -6.77 3.93 -3.78
C ASP A 91 -6.91 5.44 -3.62
N THR A 92 -6.12 6.20 -4.36
CA THR A 92 -6.19 7.67 -4.37
C THR A 92 -7.11 8.23 -5.45
N ASP A 93 -7.66 7.39 -6.34
CA ASP A 93 -8.62 7.83 -7.33
C ASP A 93 -10.00 8.12 -6.71
N VAL A 94 -10.03 9.13 -5.86
CA VAL A 94 -11.21 9.58 -5.10
C VAL A 94 -11.71 10.91 -5.65
N PRO A 95 -13.01 11.06 -5.93
CA PRO A 95 -13.58 12.35 -6.30
C PRO A 95 -13.28 13.42 -5.23
N GLY A 96 -12.80 14.58 -5.68
CA GLY A 96 -12.36 15.66 -4.80
C GLY A 96 -10.85 15.72 -4.57
N ASN A 97 -10.09 14.69 -4.89
CA ASN A 97 -8.66 14.81 -5.07
C ASN A 97 -8.33 15.53 -6.37
N ARG A 98 -7.19 16.20 -6.42
CA ARG A 98 -6.64 16.78 -7.67
C ARG A 98 -6.29 15.65 -8.63
N ASP A 99 -6.28 15.91 -9.92
CA ASP A 99 -5.98 14.88 -10.94
C ASP A 99 -4.61 14.22 -10.72
N ASP A 100 -3.58 15.01 -10.37
CA ASP A 100 -2.26 14.49 -10.04
C ASP A 100 -2.27 13.55 -8.81
N ASP A 101 -3.09 13.87 -7.81
CA ASP A 101 -3.21 13.06 -6.60
C ASP A 101 -4.03 11.80 -6.85
N ARG A 102 -5.04 11.85 -7.71
CA ARG A 102 -5.79 10.67 -8.16
C ARG A 102 -4.90 9.69 -8.90
N ALA A 103 -3.89 10.19 -9.62
CA ALA A 103 -2.97 9.39 -10.40
C ALA A 103 -1.89 8.67 -9.57
N ILE A 104 -1.72 8.96 -8.27
CA ILE A 104 -0.67 8.36 -7.43
C ILE A 104 -0.72 6.84 -7.46
N THR A 105 -1.91 6.24 -7.36
CA THR A 105 -2.09 4.78 -7.40
C THR A 105 -2.46 4.24 -8.79
N TYR A 106 -2.26 5.03 -9.84
CA TYR A 106 -2.73 4.64 -11.17
C TYR A 106 -1.91 3.51 -11.79
N GLN A 107 -0.57 3.61 -11.76
CA GLN A 107 0.30 2.69 -12.47
C GLN A 107 1.35 2.04 -11.58
N LEU A 108 1.45 0.71 -11.68
CA LEU A 108 2.50 -0.08 -11.04
C LEU A 108 3.86 0.22 -11.70
N TYR A 109 4.86 0.58 -10.89
CA TYR A 109 6.23 0.94 -11.33
C TYR A 109 6.31 2.09 -12.32
N GLY A 110 5.22 2.84 -12.51
CA GLY A 110 5.18 4.01 -13.36
C GLY A 110 5.73 5.26 -12.68
N GLY A 111 6.01 6.26 -13.52
CA GLY A 111 6.36 7.59 -13.06
C GLY A 111 7.83 7.79 -12.68
N ASP A 112 8.09 8.98 -12.18
CA ASP A 112 9.40 9.45 -11.73
C ASP A 112 9.62 9.16 -10.21
N ARG A 113 10.71 9.71 -9.67
CA ARG A 113 11.02 9.59 -8.24
C ARG A 113 9.93 10.18 -7.34
N THR A 114 9.29 11.27 -7.79
CA THR A 114 8.22 11.94 -7.03
C THR A 114 7.00 11.04 -6.93
N THR A 115 6.60 10.41 -8.01
CA THR A 115 5.50 9.44 -8.05
C THR A 115 5.79 8.25 -7.12
N ARG A 116 7.00 7.71 -7.16
CA ARG A 116 7.40 6.60 -6.28
C ARG A 116 7.35 7.00 -4.81
N LEU A 117 7.92 8.17 -4.47
CA LEU A 117 7.89 8.67 -3.10
C LEU A 117 6.46 8.88 -2.60
N THR A 118 5.57 9.44 -3.44
CA THR A 118 4.17 9.62 -3.07
C THR A 118 3.44 8.30 -2.87
N GLN A 119 3.71 7.29 -3.70
CA GLN A 119 3.20 5.93 -3.51
C GLN A 119 3.69 5.30 -2.19
N GLU A 120 4.96 5.48 -1.85
CA GLU A 120 5.53 4.98 -0.59
C GLU A 120 4.93 5.67 0.63
N ILE A 121 4.64 6.98 0.54
CA ILE A 121 3.93 7.72 1.59
C ILE A 121 2.51 7.17 1.76
N VAL A 122 1.79 6.98 0.65
CA VAL A 122 0.42 6.43 0.69
C VAL A 122 0.44 5.02 1.29
N LEU A 123 1.35 4.15 0.84
CA LEU A 123 1.42 2.78 1.35
C LEU A 123 1.90 2.73 2.81
N GLY A 124 2.98 3.41 3.14
CA GLY A 124 3.60 3.34 4.46
C GLY A 124 2.75 4.05 5.53
N ILE A 125 2.53 5.34 5.38
CA ILE A 125 1.74 6.14 6.34
C ILE A 125 0.27 5.77 6.25
N GLY A 126 -0.27 5.73 5.02
CA GLY A 126 -1.68 5.40 4.79
C GLY A 126 -2.02 4.00 5.27
N GLY A 127 -1.17 3.02 5.03
CA GLY A 127 -1.39 1.64 5.47
C GLY A 127 -1.55 1.52 6.98
N VAL A 128 -0.73 2.21 7.78
CA VAL A 128 -0.88 2.23 9.25
C VAL A 128 -2.23 2.83 9.64
N ARG A 129 -2.58 3.98 9.08
CA ARG A 129 -3.84 4.68 9.40
C ARG A 129 -5.07 3.87 9.00
N VAL A 130 -5.04 3.22 7.84
CA VAL A 130 -6.12 2.35 7.37
C VAL A 130 -6.34 1.19 8.33
N LEU A 131 -5.27 0.50 8.74
CA LEU A 131 -5.41 -0.59 9.73
C LEU A 131 -6.01 -0.10 11.03
N ARG A 132 -5.65 1.10 11.51
CA ARG A 132 -6.28 1.71 12.71
C ARG A 132 -7.76 2.00 12.48
N ALA A 133 -8.13 2.56 11.33
CA ALA A 133 -9.53 2.85 10.98
C ALA A 133 -10.38 1.57 10.88
N LEU A 134 -9.76 0.45 10.48
CA LEU A 134 -10.39 -0.87 10.44
C LEU A 134 -10.39 -1.60 11.80
N GLY A 135 -9.84 -0.99 12.86
CA GLY A 135 -9.72 -1.63 14.19
C GLY A 135 -8.66 -2.72 14.25
N VAL A 136 -7.76 -2.80 13.27
CA VAL A 136 -6.69 -3.80 13.22
C VAL A 136 -5.44 -3.28 13.90
N ALA A 137 -4.94 -4.04 14.88
CA ALA A 137 -3.76 -3.70 15.66
C ALA A 137 -2.70 -4.83 15.57
N PRO A 138 -1.88 -4.86 14.51
CA PRO A 138 -0.86 -5.89 14.35
C PRO A 138 0.19 -5.82 15.45
N SER A 139 0.62 -6.96 15.95
CA SER A 139 1.77 -7.09 16.87
C SER A 139 3.11 -7.07 16.13
N VAL A 140 3.14 -7.61 14.90
CA VAL A 140 4.31 -7.62 14.03
C VAL A 140 3.96 -6.98 12.70
N TRP A 141 4.89 -6.19 12.19
CA TRP A 141 4.77 -5.50 10.91
C TRP A 141 5.85 -6.00 9.97
N HIS A 142 5.45 -6.50 8.83
CA HIS A 142 6.38 -6.98 7.81
C HIS A 142 6.44 -6.01 6.64
N ILE A 143 7.62 -5.50 6.37
CA ILE A 143 7.92 -4.63 5.22
C ILE A 143 8.58 -5.48 4.15
N ASN A 144 7.96 -5.55 2.98
CA ASN A 144 8.54 -6.19 1.81
C ASN A 144 9.22 -5.13 0.95
N GLU A 145 10.54 -5.11 0.91
CA GLU A 145 11.37 -4.08 0.28
C GLU A 145 11.15 -2.67 0.89
N GLY A 146 11.63 -1.63 0.22
CA GLY A 146 11.52 -0.23 0.68
C GLY A 146 10.14 0.41 0.56
N HIS A 147 9.22 -0.21 -0.19
CA HIS A 147 7.96 0.41 -0.61
C HIS A 147 7.04 0.89 0.51
N ALA A 148 7.14 0.31 1.70
CA ALA A 148 6.36 0.70 2.87
C ALA A 148 7.22 1.25 4.03
N ALA A 149 8.46 1.69 3.76
CA ALA A 149 9.40 2.13 4.80
C ALA A 149 8.84 3.25 5.69
N PHE A 150 8.01 4.14 5.15
CA PHE A 150 7.36 5.22 5.90
C PHE A 150 6.42 4.74 7.01
N LEU A 151 6.04 3.44 7.04
CA LEU A 151 5.26 2.92 8.16
C LEU A 151 6.02 3.01 9.50
N VAL A 152 7.36 2.94 9.46
CA VAL A 152 8.19 3.07 10.65
C VAL A 152 8.03 4.47 11.24
N LEU A 153 8.05 5.50 10.40
CA LEU A 153 7.87 6.88 10.84
C LEU A 153 6.47 7.12 11.42
N GLU A 154 5.43 6.63 10.76
CA GLU A 154 4.05 6.82 11.24
C GLU A 154 3.83 6.09 12.57
N ARG A 155 4.36 4.88 12.73
CA ARG A 155 4.30 4.14 13.99
C ARG A 155 5.07 4.85 15.12
N CYS A 156 6.25 5.42 14.83
CA CYS A 156 6.97 6.26 15.79
C CYS A 156 6.15 7.50 16.15
N ARG A 157 5.54 8.17 15.16
CA ARG A 157 4.67 9.32 15.39
C ARG A 157 3.50 8.97 16.32
N GLU A 158 2.84 7.82 16.12
CA GLU A 158 1.77 7.34 17.00
C GLU A 158 2.28 7.21 18.47
N GLN A 159 3.44 6.56 18.67
CA GLN A 159 4.01 6.37 20.01
C GLN A 159 4.37 7.70 20.68
N VAL A 160 4.97 8.63 19.93
CA VAL A 160 5.32 9.95 20.43
C VAL A 160 4.06 10.75 20.79
N ALA A 161 3.01 10.67 19.99
CA ALA A 161 1.73 11.30 20.28
C ALA A 161 1.08 10.75 21.57
N HIS A 162 1.42 9.51 21.94
CA HIS A 162 1.01 8.91 23.23
C HIS A 162 2.00 9.16 24.38
N GLY A 163 2.93 10.11 24.23
CA GLY A 163 3.81 10.57 25.29
C GLY A 163 5.14 9.83 25.42
N ARG A 164 5.51 8.95 24.49
CA ARG A 164 6.84 8.32 24.49
C ARG A 164 7.89 9.25 23.92
N SER A 165 9.15 9.12 24.37
CA SER A 165 10.26 9.74 23.66
C SER A 165 10.47 9.09 22.30
N PHE A 166 11.02 9.82 21.34
CA PHE A 166 11.30 9.28 20.00
C PHE A 166 12.25 8.07 20.07
N ALA A 167 13.28 8.12 20.91
CA ALA A 167 14.20 7.01 21.05
C ALA A 167 13.49 5.71 21.51
N ALA A 168 12.65 5.80 22.55
CA ALA A 168 11.88 4.65 23.04
C ALA A 168 10.85 4.16 22.01
N ALA A 169 10.24 5.08 21.26
CA ALA A 169 9.33 4.74 20.18
C ALA A 169 10.04 3.98 19.06
N LEU A 170 11.22 4.44 18.65
CA LEU A 170 12.02 3.81 17.61
C LEU A 170 12.45 2.39 18.00
N GLU A 171 12.92 2.17 19.21
CA GLU A 171 13.28 0.84 19.71
C GLU A 171 12.09 -0.12 19.68
N GLN A 172 10.94 0.32 20.17
CA GLN A 172 9.73 -0.49 20.18
C GLN A 172 9.23 -0.81 18.76
N VAL A 173 9.27 0.17 17.87
CA VAL A 173 8.87 -0.01 16.46
C VAL A 173 9.83 -0.97 15.76
N ALA A 174 11.15 -0.83 15.96
CA ALA A 174 12.15 -1.71 15.39
C ALA A 174 11.98 -3.17 15.87
N ALA A 175 11.76 -3.38 17.18
CA ALA A 175 11.56 -4.71 17.75
C ALA A 175 10.33 -5.45 17.20
N ALA A 176 9.34 -4.72 16.68
CA ALA A 176 8.11 -5.26 16.12
C ALA A 176 8.04 -5.12 14.58
N THR A 177 9.18 -4.90 13.92
CA THR A 177 9.24 -4.75 12.46
C THR A 177 10.18 -5.78 11.86
N LEU A 178 9.67 -6.52 10.86
CA LEU A 178 10.45 -7.43 10.03
C LEU A 178 10.61 -6.80 8.64
N PHE A 179 11.83 -6.78 8.14
CA PHE A 179 12.15 -6.29 6.80
C PHE A 179 12.68 -7.43 5.94
N THR A 180 12.15 -7.58 4.74
CA THR A 180 12.61 -8.56 3.76
C THR A 180 13.06 -7.87 2.48
N THR A 181 14.30 -8.11 2.07
CA THR A 181 14.83 -7.67 0.78
C THR A 181 14.95 -8.86 -0.16
N HIS A 182 14.52 -8.70 -1.40
CA HIS A 182 14.56 -9.73 -2.44
C HIS A 182 15.54 -9.39 -3.57
N THR A 183 15.81 -8.09 -3.76
CA THR A 183 16.48 -7.58 -4.95
C THR A 183 17.85 -7.00 -4.58
N PRO A 184 18.98 -7.59 -5.05
CA PRO A 184 20.31 -7.12 -4.70
C PRO A 184 20.77 -5.92 -5.54
N VAL A 185 19.85 -5.16 -6.12
CA VAL A 185 20.14 -3.99 -6.97
C VAL A 185 19.70 -2.70 -6.31
N PRO A 186 20.43 -1.59 -6.52
CA PRO A 186 20.15 -0.31 -5.86
C PRO A 186 18.72 0.21 -6.02
N VAL A 187 18.03 -0.14 -7.10
CA VAL A 187 16.66 0.31 -7.40
C VAL A 187 15.62 -0.14 -6.36
N SER A 188 15.92 -1.17 -5.57
CA SER A 188 14.99 -1.74 -4.60
C SER A 188 15.08 -1.11 -3.20
N TYR A 189 16.19 -0.45 -2.88
CA TYR A 189 16.45 0.08 -1.53
C TYR A 189 17.16 1.42 -1.49
N THR A 190 17.27 2.11 -2.60
CA THR A 190 17.88 3.45 -2.68
C THR A 190 16.85 4.53 -2.93
N HIS A 191 15.90 4.62 -2.06
CA HIS A 191 14.94 5.72 -2.17
C HIS A 191 14.69 6.35 -0.81
#